data_fb06e6a439e3358f2461ccab19e18388
#
_entry.id   fb06e6a439e3358f2461ccab19e18388
#
_cell.length_a   1.000
_cell.length_b   1.000
_cell.length_c   1.000
_cell.angle_alpha   90.00
_cell.angle_beta   90.00
_cell.angle_gamma   90.00
#
_symmetry.space_group_name_H-M   'P 1'
#
loop_
_entity.id
_entity.type
_entity.pdbx_description
1 polymer ?
#
loop_
_entity_poly.entity_id
_entity_poly.type
_entity_poly.pdbx_seq_one_letter_code
_entity_poly.pdbx_strand_id
1 'polypeptide(L)'
;MRNLLFIIITILFVNCNNQSTAENPNIEIYDESVLSIIDLSSEIEILADSISLPEGPVWDESSNSLLFVDIINNKVHKWNENDGVSDFIFPSGNTGYAPNVDLGLLGANGLAINKDGNIILCQHGDRRLAIAKNTATNDPSFITLIDNFEGKKFNSPNDLTISSDGSIYFTDPAFGFFDLQSASFVDSEFRKLDFFGIYKYDVKNDSISLINKDYLPNGIALSNDEKLLYFNKMGVLDEDPKILKIDLNSLKTEVVFEGKKLSEKWGNLYDITSEKNTGNFDGMKVHSSGNIFTSGPGGILVISPEGNLLSRIKFGHTTNCAFDTNENYLYVTGFADNPKVYRIKLKS
;
A
#
# COMPACT_ATOMS: atom_id res chain seq x y z
N MET A 1 -28.73 -33.67 76.63
CA MET A 1 -28.20 -32.40 76.05
C MET A 1 -27.44 -32.76 74.80
N ARG A 2 -28.01 -32.52 73.63
CA ARG A 2 -27.40 -32.81 72.30
C ARG A 2 -26.90 -31.53 71.74
N ASN A 3 -25.56 -31.40 71.60
CA ASN A 3 -24.93 -30.24 70.96
C ASN A 3 -25.07 -30.36 69.44
N LEU A 4 -25.77 -29.41 68.79
CA LEU A 4 -25.87 -29.27 67.37
C LEU A 4 -24.72 -28.37 66.90
N LEU A 5 -23.81 -28.93 66.11
CA LEU A 5 -22.69 -28.22 65.47
C LEU A 5 -23.19 -27.62 64.15
N PHE A 6 -23.28 -26.30 64.03
CA PHE A 6 -23.55 -25.63 62.78
C PHE A 6 -22.25 -25.43 62.00
N ILE A 7 -22.16 -26.10 60.88
CA ILE A 7 -21.05 -25.88 59.88
C ILE A 7 -21.54 -24.76 58.95
N ILE A 8 -20.89 -23.60 59.04
CA ILE A 8 -21.08 -22.50 58.07
C ILE A 8 -20.18 -22.78 56.86
N ILE A 9 -20.79 -23.10 55.73
CA ILE A 9 -20.09 -23.21 54.44
C ILE A 9 -20.05 -21.84 53.80
N THR A 10 -18.89 -21.17 53.81
CA THR A 10 -18.67 -19.93 53.10
C THR A 10 -18.42 -20.25 51.61
N ILE A 11 -19.40 -19.99 50.75
CA ILE A 11 -19.25 -20.11 49.32
C ILE A 11 -18.52 -18.85 48.83
N LEU A 12 -17.24 -19.00 48.47
CA LEU A 12 -16.49 -17.98 47.75
C LEU A 12 -16.98 -17.94 46.29
N PHE A 13 -17.76 -16.92 45.94
CA PHE A 13 -18.04 -16.60 44.57
C PHE A 13 -16.77 -16.01 43.95
N VAL A 14 -16.06 -16.80 43.15
CA VAL A 14 -15.05 -16.28 42.23
C VAL A 14 -15.80 -15.60 41.11
N ASN A 15 -15.86 -14.26 41.16
CA ASN A 15 -16.31 -13.44 40.04
C ASN A 15 -15.22 -13.53 38.95
N CYS A 16 -15.39 -14.42 37.98
CA CYS A 16 -14.71 -14.31 36.71
C CYS A 16 -15.29 -13.06 36.02
N ASN A 17 -14.58 -11.94 36.11
CA ASN A 17 -14.78 -10.83 35.20
C ASN A 17 -14.42 -11.32 33.79
N ASN A 18 -15.39 -11.86 33.08
CA ASN A 18 -15.34 -11.87 31.62
C ASN A 18 -15.41 -10.41 31.19
N GLN A 19 -14.26 -9.76 31.04
CA GLN A 19 -14.17 -8.62 30.14
C GLN A 19 -14.53 -9.17 28.76
N SER A 20 -15.78 -8.97 28.34
CA SER A 20 -16.11 -9.09 26.93
C SER A 20 -15.23 -8.05 26.23
N THR A 21 -14.20 -8.49 25.52
CA THR A 21 -13.49 -7.66 24.55
C THR A 21 -14.56 -7.17 23.60
N ALA A 22 -14.88 -5.87 23.66
CA ALA A 22 -15.85 -5.27 22.76
C ALA A 22 -15.34 -5.55 21.33
N GLU A 23 -16.13 -6.29 20.56
CA GLU A 23 -15.81 -6.57 19.16
C GLU A 23 -15.77 -5.23 18.42
N ASN A 24 -14.63 -4.88 17.83
CA ASN A 24 -14.55 -3.71 16.98
C ASN A 24 -15.23 -4.04 15.64
N PRO A 25 -16.31 -3.37 15.25
CA PRO A 25 -17.04 -3.70 14.03
C PRO A 25 -16.21 -3.49 12.74
N ASN A 26 -15.13 -2.71 12.86
CA ASN A 26 -14.22 -2.42 11.75
C ASN A 26 -13.04 -3.39 11.64
N ILE A 27 -12.89 -4.31 12.58
CA ILE A 27 -11.74 -5.24 12.61
C ILE A 27 -12.25 -6.67 12.68
N GLU A 28 -11.87 -7.48 11.72
CA GLU A 28 -12.14 -8.91 11.71
C GLU A 28 -10.84 -9.67 12.01
N ILE A 29 -10.88 -10.52 13.01
CA ILE A 29 -9.75 -11.36 13.41
C ILE A 29 -10.01 -12.80 12.94
N TYR A 30 -9.06 -13.37 12.23
CA TYR A 30 -9.08 -14.75 11.74
C TYR A 30 -8.03 -15.62 12.43
N ASP A 31 -6.96 -14.97 12.94
CA ASP A 31 -5.93 -15.61 13.77
C ASP A 31 -5.53 -14.66 14.90
N GLU A 32 -5.58 -15.13 16.14
CA GLU A 32 -5.30 -14.31 17.33
C GLU A 32 -3.84 -13.84 17.44
N SER A 33 -2.91 -14.43 16.70
CA SER A 33 -1.51 -13.98 16.66
C SER A 33 -1.37 -12.52 16.27
N VAL A 34 -2.29 -12.01 15.45
CA VAL A 34 -2.33 -10.61 15.00
C VAL A 34 -2.68 -9.63 16.13
N LEU A 35 -3.24 -10.10 17.23
CA LEU A 35 -3.56 -9.27 18.40
C LEU A 35 -2.33 -8.70 19.12
N SER A 36 -1.14 -9.19 18.78
CA SER A 36 0.11 -8.55 19.20
C SER A 36 0.37 -7.21 18.48
N ILE A 37 -0.29 -6.97 17.34
CA ILE A 37 -0.10 -5.80 16.49
C ILE A 37 -1.37 -4.93 16.48
N ILE A 38 -2.54 -5.57 16.38
CA ILE A 38 -3.82 -4.87 16.25
C ILE A 38 -4.45 -4.64 17.63
N ASP A 39 -4.83 -3.39 17.89
CA ASP A 39 -5.60 -3.01 19.07
C ASP A 39 -7.09 -2.93 18.71
N LEU A 40 -7.90 -3.83 19.28
CA LEU A 40 -9.35 -3.86 19.03
C LEU A 40 -10.09 -2.64 19.60
N SER A 41 -9.45 -1.85 20.46
CA SER A 41 -10.03 -0.60 20.96
C SER A 41 -9.78 0.61 20.06
N SER A 42 -8.93 0.46 19.02
CA SER A 42 -8.57 1.56 18.14
C SER A 42 -9.72 1.95 17.22
N GLU A 43 -9.91 3.25 17.04
CA GLU A 43 -10.86 3.81 16.11
C GLU A 43 -10.16 4.21 14.79
N ILE A 44 -10.92 4.17 13.69
CA ILE A 44 -10.47 4.68 12.40
C ILE A 44 -10.70 6.19 12.38
N GLU A 45 -9.63 6.94 12.16
CA GLU A 45 -9.65 8.39 12.01
C GLU A 45 -9.53 8.78 10.53
N ILE A 46 -10.31 9.78 10.10
CA ILE A 46 -10.21 10.38 8.78
C ILE A 46 -9.25 11.57 8.87
N LEU A 47 -8.16 11.54 8.10
CA LEU A 47 -7.14 12.59 8.07
C LEU A 47 -7.36 13.58 6.92
N ALA A 48 -7.85 13.09 5.79
CA ALA A 48 -8.13 13.87 4.60
C ALA A 48 -9.35 13.32 3.87
N ASP A 49 -10.10 14.23 3.25
CA ASP A 49 -11.16 13.95 2.30
C ASP A 49 -11.02 14.92 1.11
N SER A 50 -11.94 14.85 0.15
CA SER A 50 -11.91 15.71 -1.03
C SER A 50 -10.65 15.54 -1.89
N ILE A 51 -10.08 14.33 -1.90
CA ILE A 51 -8.98 13.88 -2.74
C ILE A 51 -9.59 13.07 -3.89
N SER A 52 -9.04 13.19 -5.11
CA SER A 52 -9.63 12.49 -6.26
C SER A 52 -9.21 11.02 -6.34
N LEU A 53 -7.91 10.74 -6.19
CA LEU A 53 -7.37 9.37 -6.14
C LEU A 53 -6.14 9.35 -5.23
N PRO A 54 -6.32 9.14 -3.91
CA PRO A 54 -5.22 9.10 -2.98
C PRO A 54 -4.43 7.80 -3.13
N GLU A 55 -3.09 7.92 -3.18
CA GLU A 55 -2.13 6.83 -3.33
C GLU A 55 -0.78 7.17 -2.67
N GLY A 56 0.15 6.22 -2.74
CA GLY A 56 1.56 6.38 -2.38
C GLY A 56 1.82 6.97 -1.00
N PRO A 57 1.13 6.54 0.06
CA PRO A 57 1.39 7.11 1.38
C PRO A 57 2.79 6.77 1.86
N VAL A 58 3.49 7.75 2.43
CA VAL A 58 4.79 7.57 3.07
C VAL A 58 4.92 8.51 4.26
N TRP A 59 5.47 8.00 5.37
CA TRP A 59 5.75 8.81 6.54
C TRP A 59 7.08 9.54 6.39
N ASP A 60 7.06 10.86 6.56
CA ASP A 60 8.26 11.70 6.63
C ASP A 60 8.57 11.99 8.10
N GLU A 61 9.51 11.22 8.66
CA GLU A 61 9.98 11.37 10.04
C GLU A 61 10.56 12.75 10.30
N SER A 62 11.26 13.32 9.32
CA SER A 62 11.93 14.61 9.47
C SER A 62 10.98 15.77 9.74
N SER A 63 9.77 15.68 9.21
CA SER A 63 8.72 16.69 9.38
C SER A 63 7.50 16.19 10.17
N ASN A 64 7.58 14.96 10.73
CA ASN A 64 6.50 14.31 11.46
C ASN A 64 5.17 14.41 10.68
N SER A 65 5.19 13.98 9.43
CA SER A 65 4.08 14.19 8.50
C SER A 65 3.85 12.97 7.60
N LEU A 66 2.62 12.77 7.22
CA LEU A 66 2.25 11.85 6.15
C LEU A 66 2.30 12.59 4.81
N LEU A 67 3.05 12.07 3.85
CA LEU A 67 2.95 12.46 2.46
C LEU A 67 2.09 11.45 1.72
N PHE A 68 1.25 11.91 0.81
CA PHE A 68 0.45 11.06 -0.08
C PHE A 68 0.15 11.79 -1.38
N VAL A 69 -0.10 11.04 -2.44
CA VAL A 69 -0.39 11.62 -3.76
C VAL A 69 -1.89 11.74 -3.99
N ASP A 70 -2.27 12.65 -4.87
CA ASP A 70 -3.53 12.68 -5.61
C ASP A 70 -3.18 12.55 -7.09
N ILE A 71 -3.31 11.32 -7.62
CA ILE A 71 -2.85 10.99 -8.97
C ILE A 71 -3.56 11.83 -10.03
N ILE A 72 -4.89 11.96 -9.91
CA ILE A 72 -5.72 12.68 -10.88
C ILE A 72 -5.40 14.17 -10.88
N ASN A 73 -5.23 14.77 -9.70
CA ASN A 73 -4.91 16.18 -9.57
C ASN A 73 -3.40 16.49 -9.69
N ASN A 74 -2.58 15.47 -9.98
CA ASN A 74 -1.14 15.60 -10.19
C ASN A 74 -0.40 16.27 -9.02
N LYS A 75 -0.77 15.92 -7.78
CA LYS A 75 -0.26 16.53 -6.56
C LYS A 75 0.34 15.52 -5.59
N VAL A 76 1.29 15.96 -4.77
CA VAL A 76 1.58 15.38 -3.47
C VAL A 76 1.01 16.29 -2.41
N HIS A 77 0.28 15.73 -1.47
CA HIS A 77 -0.21 16.40 -0.28
C HIS A 77 0.67 16.05 0.93
N LYS A 78 0.62 16.91 1.92
CA LYS A 78 1.25 16.72 3.23
C LYS A 78 0.21 16.91 4.31
N TRP A 79 0.13 15.96 5.23
CA TRP A 79 -0.71 16.05 6.41
C TRP A 79 0.15 15.96 7.67
N ASN A 80 -0.18 16.76 8.68
CA ASN A 80 0.31 16.60 10.05
C ASN A 80 -0.78 16.98 11.06
N GLU A 81 -0.57 16.62 12.32
CA GLU A 81 -1.52 16.85 13.42
C GLU A 81 -1.88 18.33 13.65
N ASN A 82 -0.97 19.26 13.39
CA ASN A 82 -1.14 20.67 13.73
C ASN A 82 -1.85 21.46 12.63
N ASP A 83 -1.48 21.17 11.38
CA ASP A 83 -1.84 22.00 10.23
C ASP A 83 -2.91 21.35 9.34
N GLY A 84 -3.20 20.03 9.56
CA GLY A 84 -4.05 19.27 8.68
C GLY A 84 -3.39 19.02 7.31
N VAL A 85 -4.18 19.02 6.24
CA VAL A 85 -3.73 18.76 4.86
C VAL A 85 -3.35 20.04 4.15
N SER A 86 -2.24 20.00 3.42
CA SER A 86 -1.77 21.07 2.53
C SER A 86 -1.21 20.51 1.21
N ASP A 87 -1.23 21.29 0.15
CA ASP A 87 -0.50 20.99 -1.09
C ASP A 87 0.99 21.08 -0.82
N PHE A 88 1.76 20.10 -1.31
CA PHE A 88 3.18 20.00 -1.05
C PHE A 88 4.05 20.02 -2.31
N ILE A 89 3.72 19.20 -3.33
CA ILE A 89 4.40 19.18 -4.62
C ILE A 89 3.34 19.27 -5.73
N PHE A 90 3.46 20.24 -6.63
CA PHE A 90 2.61 20.40 -7.79
C PHE A 90 3.35 21.11 -8.92
N PRO A 91 3.42 20.52 -10.14
CA PRO A 91 2.97 19.17 -10.53
C PRO A 91 3.85 18.07 -9.95
N SER A 92 3.30 16.85 -9.72
CA SER A 92 4.01 15.75 -9.08
C SER A 92 4.56 14.69 -10.05
N GLY A 93 3.81 14.31 -11.09
CA GLY A 93 4.12 13.17 -11.95
C GLY A 93 3.97 13.42 -13.45
N ASN A 94 3.27 14.49 -13.84
CA ASN A 94 3.16 14.96 -15.21
C ASN A 94 3.69 16.39 -15.27
N THR A 95 4.98 16.54 -15.54
CA THR A 95 5.69 17.81 -15.55
C THR A 95 6.04 18.29 -16.97
N GLY A 96 5.67 17.50 -17.98
CA GLY A 96 6.05 17.74 -19.38
C GLY A 96 7.43 17.16 -19.74
N TYR A 97 8.03 16.35 -18.89
CA TYR A 97 9.31 15.70 -19.15
C TYR A 97 9.23 14.66 -20.28
N ALA A 98 8.12 13.93 -20.39
CA ALA A 98 7.92 12.92 -21.40
C ALA A 98 6.55 13.06 -22.09
N PRO A 99 6.43 12.68 -23.38
CA PRO A 99 5.13 12.59 -24.02
C PRO A 99 4.30 11.47 -23.39
N ASN A 100 3.00 11.72 -23.22
CA ASN A 100 2.03 10.78 -22.66
C ASN A 100 0.68 10.94 -23.36
N VAL A 101 -0.29 10.10 -23.00
CA VAL A 101 -1.70 10.26 -23.32
C VAL A 101 -2.41 10.76 -22.08
N ASP A 102 -3.22 11.81 -22.21
CA ASP A 102 -3.95 12.36 -21.06
C ASP A 102 -5.24 11.55 -20.83
N LEU A 103 -5.12 10.52 -19.99
CA LEU A 103 -6.22 9.66 -19.56
C LEU A 103 -6.55 9.85 -18.06
N GLY A 104 -5.99 10.89 -17.44
CA GLY A 104 -6.28 11.26 -16.05
C GLY A 104 -5.40 10.62 -14.98
N LEU A 105 -4.62 9.57 -15.27
CA LEU A 105 -3.75 8.89 -14.29
C LEU A 105 -2.28 9.25 -14.50
N LEU A 106 -1.96 10.56 -14.48
CA LEU A 106 -0.64 11.06 -14.85
C LEU A 106 0.17 11.65 -13.68
N GLY A 107 -0.42 11.87 -12.52
CA GLY A 107 0.30 12.31 -11.33
C GLY A 107 1.38 11.32 -10.89
N ALA A 108 2.14 11.66 -9.85
CA ALA A 108 2.95 10.65 -9.16
C ALA A 108 2.03 9.59 -8.56
N ASN A 109 2.56 8.36 -8.37
CA ASN A 109 1.88 7.28 -7.66
C ASN A 109 2.68 6.93 -6.40
N GLY A 110 3.56 5.95 -6.42
CA GLY A 110 4.36 5.57 -5.26
C GLY A 110 5.33 6.66 -4.81
N LEU A 111 5.49 6.80 -3.51
CA LEU A 111 6.47 7.65 -2.85
C LEU A 111 7.36 6.81 -1.92
N ALA A 112 8.63 7.17 -1.85
CA ALA A 112 9.53 6.68 -0.82
C ALA A 112 10.49 7.78 -0.38
N ILE A 113 11.02 7.67 0.83
CA ILE A 113 12.03 8.58 1.36
C ILE A 113 13.30 7.75 1.58
N ASN A 114 14.40 8.14 0.95
CA ASN A 114 15.67 7.45 1.12
C ASN A 114 16.38 7.89 2.41
N LYS A 115 17.45 7.19 2.76
CA LYS A 115 18.26 7.48 3.98
C LYS A 115 18.81 8.90 4.07
N ASP A 116 18.93 9.59 2.93
CA ASP A 116 19.40 10.97 2.87
C ASP A 116 18.25 11.99 3.00
N GLY A 117 17.02 11.52 3.26
CA GLY A 117 15.80 12.34 3.38
C GLY A 117 15.24 12.82 2.04
N ASN A 118 15.72 12.29 0.91
CA ASN A 118 15.18 12.68 -0.38
C ASN A 118 13.88 11.92 -0.68
N ILE A 119 12.88 12.64 -1.16
CA ILE A 119 11.60 12.09 -1.61
C ILE A 119 11.78 11.60 -3.05
N ILE A 120 11.53 10.31 -3.26
CA ILE A 120 11.55 9.66 -4.56
C ILE A 120 10.13 9.40 -4.99
N LEU A 121 9.81 9.74 -6.24
CA LEU A 121 8.48 9.60 -6.84
C LEU A 121 8.51 8.64 -8.02
N CYS A 122 7.49 7.78 -8.10
CA CYS A 122 7.09 7.10 -9.30
C CYS A 122 6.22 8.05 -10.13
N GLN A 123 6.77 8.66 -11.17
CA GLN A 123 6.06 9.65 -12.00
C GLN A 123 5.39 8.97 -13.19
N HIS A 124 4.06 8.79 -13.15
CA HIS A 124 3.32 8.13 -14.24
C HIS A 124 3.43 8.88 -15.56
N GLY A 125 3.11 10.17 -15.58
CA GLY A 125 3.09 10.99 -16.80
C GLY A 125 4.48 11.18 -17.39
N ASP A 126 5.49 11.39 -16.55
CA ASP A 126 6.88 11.56 -16.98
C ASP A 126 7.60 10.23 -17.20
N ARG A 127 7.01 9.11 -16.76
CA ARG A 127 7.49 7.74 -16.96
C ARG A 127 8.92 7.52 -16.48
N ARG A 128 9.15 7.88 -15.19
CA ARG A 128 10.46 7.79 -14.55
C ARG A 128 10.36 7.66 -13.04
N LEU A 129 11.47 7.29 -12.41
CA LEU A 129 11.73 7.57 -11.01
C LEU A 129 12.50 8.88 -10.90
N ALA A 130 12.08 9.76 -10.00
CA ALA A 130 12.71 11.05 -9.80
C ALA A 130 12.80 11.45 -8.33
N ILE A 131 13.86 12.19 -7.97
CA ILE A 131 14.00 12.86 -6.68
C ILE A 131 13.38 14.24 -6.79
N ALA A 132 12.46 14.58 -5.89
CA ALA A 132 11.93 15.93 -5.77
C ALA A 132 12.96 16.88 -5.15
N LYS A 133 13.04 18.09 -5.71
CA LYS A 133 13.79 19.23 -5.19
C LYS A 133 12.88 20.45 -5.09
N ASN A 134 13.22 21.39 -4.20
CA ASN A 134 12.44 22.64 -4.01
C ASN A 134 10.93 22.41 -3.76
N THR A 135 10.61 21.39 -2.94
CA THR A 135 9.25 20.95 -2.69
C THR A 135 8.33 22.01 -2.06
N ALA A 136 8.88 23.04 -1.45
CA ALA A 136 8.13 24.13 -0.82
C ALA A 136 7.59 25.18 -1.80
N THR A 137 7.73 24.99 -3.11
CA THR A 137 7.30 25.92 -4.16
C THR A 137 6.26 25.28 -5.06
N ASN A 138 5.46 26.13 -5.74
CA ASN A 138 4.54 25.68 -6.80
C ASN A 138 5.27 25.37 -8.13
N ASP A 139 6.60 25.37 -8.12
CA ASP A 139 7.46 25.05 -9.27
C ASP A 139 8.57 24.10 -8.81
N PRO A 140 8.22 22.84 -8.46
CA PRO A 140 9.18 21.85 -8.01
C PRO A 140 10.12 21.47 -9.15
N SER A 141 11.38 21.22 -8.80
CA SER A 141 12.34 20.63 -9.73
C SER A 141 12.63 19.17 -9.37
N PHE A 142 13.00 18.38 -10.39
CA PHE A 142 13.22 16.97 -10.25
C PHE A 142 14.55 16.53 -10.83
N ILE A 143 15.23 15.63 -10.13
CA ILE A 143 16.41 14.92 -10.65
C ILE A 143 15.93 13.54 -11.08
N THR A 144 16.05 13.22 -12.37
CA THR A 144 15.77 11.87 -12.87
C THR A 144 16.78 10.88 -12.29
N LEU A 145 16.29 9.82 -11.65
CA LEU A 145 17.09 8.68 -11.24
C LEU A 145 17.23 7.70 -12.40
N ILE A 146 16.10 7.28 -12.94
CA ILE A 146 16.05 6.35 -14.08
C ILE A 146 14.73 6.56 -14.85
N ASP A 147 14.76 6.49 -16.18
CA ASP A 147 13.60 6.73 -17.03
C ASP A 147 13.41 5.72 -18.17
N ASN A 148 14.29 4.73 -18.25
CA ASN A 148 14.22 3.74 -19.31
C ASN A 148 14.84 2.39 -18.92
N PHE A 149 14.44 1.36 -19.64
CA PHE A 149 15.08 0.03 -19.65
C PHE A 149 15.49 -0.30 -21.08
N GLU A 150 16.76 -0.59 -21.30
CA GLU A 150 17.33 -0.90 -22.64
C GLU A 150 17.01 0.17 -23.70
N GLY A 151 17.03 1.44 -23.31
CA GLY A 151 16.73 2.58 -24.19
C GLY A 151 15.24 2.80 -24.49
N LYS A 152 14.34 1.99 -23.93
CA LYS A 152 12.88 2.18 -24.02
C LYS A 152 12.35 2.79 -22.74
N LYS A 153 11.58 3.89 -22.86
CA LYS A 153 10.96 4.49 -21.68
C LYS A 153 10.05 3.50 -20.97
N PHE A 154 10.00 3.61 -19.61
CA PHE A 154 9.06 2.87 -18.79
C PHE A 154 7.62 3.11 -19.23
N ASN A 155 6.73 2.21 -18.85
CA ASN A 155 5.29 2.38 -19.06
C ASN A 155 4.76 3.52 -18.17
N SER A 156 4.70 3.27 -16.88
CA SER A 156 4.31 4.23 -15.84
C SER A 156 4.70 3.65 -14.47
N PRO A 157 5.92 3.90 -13.96
CA PRO A 157 6.35 3.39 -12.67
C PRO A 157 5.31 3.68 -11.59
N ASN A 158 4.93 2.63 -10.82
CA ASN A 158 3.76 2.69 -9.94
C ASN A 158 4.14 2.74 -8.46
N ASP A 159 4.73 1.69 -7.89
CA ASP A 159 5.13 1.64 -6.49
C ASP A 159 6.60 1.23 -6.35
N LEU A 160 7.20 1.53 -5.20
CA LEU A 160 8.62 1.30 -4.97
C LEU A 160 8.92 0.97 -3.51
N THR A 161 10.02 0.24 -3.33
CA THR A 161 10.64 0.01 -2.02
C THR A 161 12.16 0.16 -2.13
N ILE A 162 12.82 0.57 -1.04
CA ILE A 162 14.26 0.85 -1.01
C ILE A 162 14.92 -0.12 -0.03
N SER A 163 15.93 -0.85 -0.48
CA SER A 163 16.74 -1.72 0.37
C SER A 163 17.77 -0.94 1.20
N SER A 164 18.30 -1.58 2.22
CA SER A 164 19.29 -0.99 3.13
C SER A 164 20.59 -0.55 2.42
N ASP A 165 20.94 -1.18 1.29
CA ASP A 165 22.07 -0.79 0.45
C ASP A 165 21.77 0.42 -0.46
N GLY A 166 20.52 0.89 -0.48
CA GLY A 166 20.04 2.01 -1.30
C GLY A 166 19.54 1.63 -2.69
N SER A 167 19.50 0.33 -3.04
CA SER A 167 18.89 -0.13 -4.28
C SER A 167 17.38 0.10 -4.22
N ILE A 168 16.78 0.45 -5.37
CA ILE A 168 15.34 0.71 -5.50
C ILE A 168 14.72 -0.43 -6.29
N TYR A 169 13.71 -1.07 -5.71
CA TYR A 169 12.85 -2.02 -6.40
C TYR A 169 11.54 -1.32 -6.72
N PHE A 170 11.07 -1.42 -7.96
CA PHE A 170 9.84 -0.74 -8.37
C PHE A 170 9.07 -1.54 -9.41
N THR A 171 7.77 -1.26 -9.48
CA THR A 171 6.84 -1.84 -10.46
C THR A 171 6.56 -0.85 -11.57
N ASP A 172 6.40 -1.37 -12.80
CA ASP A 172 6.12 -0.58 -14.01
C ASP A 172 4.95 -1.18 -14.80
N PRO A 173 3.73 -1.17 -14.23
CA PRO A 173 2.51 -1.44 -14.98
C PRO A 173 2.24 -0.29 -15.96
N ALA A 174 1.22 -0.43 -16.81
CA ALA A 174 0.92 0.61 -17.79
C ALA A 174 -0.27 1.50 -17.38
N PHE A 175 -0.47 1.80 -16.08
CA PHE A 175 -1.64 2.55 -15.63
C PHE A 175 -1.68 4.01 -16.13
N GLY A 176 -0.54 4.62 -16.48
CA GLY A 176 -0.52 5.89 -17.20
C GLY A 176 -1.14 5.83 -18.61
N PHE A 177 -1.41 4.59 -19.12
CA PHE A 177 -2.13 4.29 -20.36
C PHE A 177 -3.46 3.59 -20.12
N PHE A 178 -3.99 3.64 -18.89
CA PHE A 178 -5.26 3.03 -18.55
C PHE A 178 -6.38 4.06 -18.56
N ASP A 179 -7.41 3.80 -19.35
CA ASP A 179 -8.60 4.64 -19.42
C ASP A 179 -9.62 4.14 -18.38
N LEU A 180 -9.89 4.98 -17.40
CA LEU A 180 -10.87 4.67 -16.33
C LEU A 180 -12.30 4.54 -16.86
N GLN A 181 -12.65 5.20 -17.98
CA GLN A 181 -14.01 5.14 -18.53
C GLN A 181 -14.27 3.82 -19.23
N SER A 182 -13.32 3.34 -20.03
CA SER A 182 -13.44 2.06 -20.74
C SER A 182 -12.90 0.87 -19.92
N ALA A 183 -12.31 1.14 -18.74
CA ALA A 183 -11.63 0.16 -17.89
C ALA A 183 -10.63 -0.73 -18.66
N SER A 184 -9.85 -0.12 -19.56
CA SER A 184 -8.91 -0.84 -20.43
C SER A 184 -7.62 -0.07 -20.68
N PHE A 185 -6.57 -0.81 -21.02
CA PHE A 185 -5.32 -0.20 -21.48
C PHE A 185 -5.46 0.27 -22.94
N VAL A 186 -5.01 1.50 -23.18
CA VAL A 186 -5.04 2.12 -24.50
C VAL A 186 -3.71 1.89 -25.21
N ASP A 187 -3.78 1.47 -26.48
CA ASP A 187 -2.61 1.44 -27.34
C ASP A 187 -2.12 2.86 -27.63
N SER A 188 -0.81 3.06 -27.51
CA SER A 188 -0.17 4.33 -27.76
C SER A 188 1.22 4.15 -28.34
N GLU A 189 1.58 5.01 -29.30
CA GLU A 189 2.93 5.07 -29.82
C GLU A 189 3.97 5.44 -28.75
N PHE A 190 3.54 6.02 -27.62
CA PHE A 190 4.42 6.38 -26.52
C PHE A 190 4.76 5.18 -25.63
N ARG A 191 3.93 4.12 -25.60
CA ARG A 191 4.24 2.89 -24.88
C ARG A 191 5.23 2.05 -25.69
N LYS A 192 6.46 1.90 -25.19
CA LYS A 192 7.56 1.23 -25.88
C LYS A 192 7.90 -0.16 -25.35
N LEU A 193 7.53 -0.45 -24.09
CA LEU A 193 7.64 -1.77 -23.48
C LEU A 193 6.32 -2.52 -23.69
N ASP A 194 6.42 -3.73 -24.22
CA ASP A 194 5.28 -4.63 -24.52
C ASP A 194 4.95 -5.59 -23.38
N PHE A 195 5.54 -5.34 -22.21
CA PHE A 195 5.32 -6.09 -20.97
C PHE A 195 5.20 -5.14 -19.77
N PHE A 196 4.78 -5.67 -18.64
CA PHE A 196 4.79 -5.00 -17.34
C PHE A 196 6.02 -5.50 -16.55
N GLY A 197 6.79 -4.57 -15.98
CA GLY A 197 8.08 -4.92 -15.37
C GLY A 197 8.08 -4.76 -13.85
N ILE A 198 8.90 -5.61 -13.20
CA ILE A 198 9.44 -5.38 -11.86
C ILE A 198 10.94 -5.25 -12.02
N TYR A 199 11.50 -4.16 -11.52
CA TYR A 199 12.91 -3.83 -11.72
C TYR A 199 13.64 -3.62 -10.39
N LYS A 200 14.95 -3.86 -10.44
CA LYS A 200 15.91 -3.35 -9.45
C LYS A 200 16.79 -2.29 -10.11
N TYR A 201 16.83 -1.11 -9.53
CA TYR A 201 17.78 -0.06 -9.87
C TYR A 201 18.83 0.07 -8.77
N ASP A 202 20.07 -0.28 -9.10
CA ASP A 202 21.23 -0.07 -8.24
C ASP A 202 21.73 1.37 -8.42
N VAL A 203 21.32 2.23 -7.48
CA VAL A 203 21.63 3.67 -7.53
C VAL A 203 23.14 3.93 -7.50
N LYS A 204 23.91 3.09 -6.79
CA LYS A 204 25.35 3.28 -6.62
C LYS A 204 26.12 3.01 -7.91
N ASN A 205 25.68 2.01 -8.67
CA ASN A 205 26.35 1.57 -9.90
C ASN A 205 25.65 2.09 -11.17
N ASP A 206 24.58 2.88 -11.00
CA ASP A 206 23.71 3.39 -12.08
C ASP A 206 23.32 2.25 -13.05
N SER A 207 22.84 1.15 -12.48
CA SER A 207 22.49 -0.03 -13.27
C SER A 207 21.10 -0.55 -12.94
N ILE A 208 20.36 -0.98 -13.98
CA ILE A 208 19.01 -1.51 -13.86
C ILE A 208 18.96 -2.96 -14.30
N SER A 209 18.19 -3.77 -13.59
CA SER A 209 17.92 -5.16 -13.89
C SER A 209 16.43 -5.42 -13.91
N LEU A 210 15.95 -6.17 -14.89
CA LEU A 210 14.59 -6.70 -14.92
C LEU A 210 14.52 -7.93 -14.00
N ILE A 211 13.63 -7.90 -13.01
CA ILE A 211 13.44 -8.97 -12.03
C ILE A 211 12.32 -9.91 -12.46
N ASN A 212 11.21 -9.37 -12.95
CA ASN A 212 10.06 -10.14 -13.41
C ASN A 212 9.25 -9.35 -14.45
N LYS A 213 8.59 -10.06 -15.37
CA LYS A 213 7.72 -9.48 -16.42
C LYS A 213 6.47 -10.30 -16.72
N ASP A 214 6.20 -11.31 -15.89
CA ASP A 214 5.15 -12.31 -16.18
C ASP A 214 3.78 -11.93 -15.63
N TYR A 215 3.69 -10.81 -14.87
CA TYR A 215 2.50 -10.41 -14.17
C TYR A 215 2.21 -8.91 -14.37
N LEU A 216 0.96 -8.50 -14.10
CA LEU A 216 0.61 -7.09 -13.92
C LEU A 216 0.85 -6.70 -12.45
N PRO A 217 2.02 -6.13 -12.11
CA PRO A 217 2.36 -5.81 -10.74
C PRO A 217 1.75 -4.48 -10.31
N ASN A 218 1.56 -4.32 -8.99
CA ASN A 218 1.21 -3.04 -8.38
C ASN A 218 2.09 -2.82 -7.13
N GLY A 219 1.54 -2.92 -5.91
CA GLY A 219 2.29 -2.74 -4.68
C GLY A 219 3.49 -3.68 -4.54
N ILE A 220 4.56 -3.19 -3.91
CA ILE A 220 5.83 -3.90 -3.76
C ILE A 220 6.44 -3.62 -2.38
N ALA A 221 7.00 -4.65 -1.75
CA ALA A 221 7.67 -4.51 -0.46
C ALA A 221 8.77 -5.58 -0.28
N LEU A 222 9.84 -5.22 0.39
CA LEU A 222 10.89 -6.16 0.81
C LEU A 222 10.49 -6.87 2.10
N SER A 223 10.93 -8.13 2.28
CA SER A 223 10.93 -8.77 3.59
C SER A 223 11.92 -8.06 4.54
N ASN A 224 11.75 -8.21 5.85
CA ASN A 224 12.60 -7.53 6.83
C ASN A 224 14.10 -7.93 6.74
N ASP A 225 14.39 -9.12 6.23
CA ASP A 225 15.76 -9.58 5.96
C ASP A 225 16.24 -9.29 4.53
N GLU A 226 15.42 -8.60 3.73
CA GLU A 226 15.66 -8.19 2.34
C GLU A 226 16.00 -9.34 1.37
N LYS A 227 15.64 -10.59 1.72
CA LYS A 227 15.87 -11.74 0.83
C LYS A 227 14.70 -12.02 -0.11
N LEU A 228 13.51 -11.57 0.27
CA LEU A 228 12.29 -11.75 -0.49
C LEU A 228 11.74 -10.38 -0.92
N LEU A 229 11.26 -10.33 -2.15
CA LEU A 229 10.51 -9.20 -2.68
C LEU A 229 9.06 -9.64 -2.86
N TYR A 230 8.16 -9.08 -2.05
CA TYR A 230 6.72 -9.29 -2.20
C TYR A 230 6.16 -8.29 -3.21
N PHE A 231 5.18 -8.73 -3.98
CA PHE A 231 4.42 -7.84 -4.85
C PHE A 231 2.99 -8.33 -5.03
N ASN A 232 2.11 -7.38 -5.28
CA ASN A 232 0.73 -7.63 -5.65
C ASN A 232 0.61 -7.80 -7.16
N LYS A 233 0.02 -8.92 -7.61
CA LYS A 233 -0.53 -9.06 -8.95
C LYS A 233 -1.98 -8.61 -8.89
N MET A 234 -2.32 -7.56 -9.62
CA MET A 234 -3.70 -7.13 -9.73
C MET A 234 -4.56 -8.14 -10.47
N GLY A 235 -5.82 -8.28 -10.03
CA GLY A 235 -6.84 -8.97 -10.78
C GLY A 235 -7.53 -7.97 -11.72
N VAL A 236 -7.20 -7.99 -12.99
CA VAL A 236 -7.90 -7.27 -14.05
C VAL A 236 -8.30 -8.26 -15.13
N LEU A 237 -9.39 -7.98 -15.84
CA LEU A 237 -9.81 -8.80 -16.98
C LEU A 237 -10.02 -10.30 -16.64
N ASP A 238 -10.76 -10.57 -15.56
CA ASP A 238 -11.11 -11.93 -15.09
C ASP A 238 -9.94 -12.75 -14.48
N GLU A 239 -8.79 -12.15 -14.23
CA GLU A 239 -7.70 -12.83 -13.53
C GLU A 239 -7.78 -12.64 -12.01
N ASP A 240 -7.66 -13.72 -11.24
CA ASP A 240 -7.60 -13.64 -9.78
C ASP A 240 -6.37 -12.84 -9.30
N PRO A 241 -6.54 -11.88 -8.38
CA PRO A 241 -5.43 -11.18 -7.76
C PRO A 241 -4.63 -12.14 -6.89
N LYS A 242 -3.33 -11.87 -6.76
CA LYS A 242 -2.41 -12.70 -5.96
C LYS A 242 -1.39 -11.83 -5.24
N ILE A 243 -0.94 -12.30 -4.09
CA ILE A 243 0.30 -11.85 -3.49
C ILE A 243 1.37 -12.87 -3.87
N LEU A 244 2.46 -12.40 -4.46
CA LEU A 244 3.59 -13.22 -4.83
C LEU A 244 4.85 -12.75 -4.10
N LYS A 245 5.83 -13.64 -4.03
CA LYS A 245 7.18 -13.33 -3.57
C LYS A 245 8.21 -13.80 -4.58
N ILE A 246 9.30 -13.05 -4.67
CA ILE A 246 10.49 -13.40 -5.46
C ILE A 246 11.65 -13.58 -4.49
N ASP A 247 12.30 -14.71 -4.52
CA ASP A 247 13.60 -14.90 -3.86
C ASP A 247 14.67 -14.14 -4.64
N LEU A 248 15.26 -13.13 -4.02
CA LEU A 248 16.17 -12.20 -4.70
C LEU A 248 17.53 -12.81 -5.09
N ASN A 249 17.86 -14.01 -4.56
CA ASN A 249 19.08 -14.72 -4.97
C ASN A 249 18.84 -15.59 -6.19
N SER A 250 17.71 -16.31 -6.22
CA SER A 250 17.40 -17.27 -7.28
C SER A 250 16.47 -16.72 -8.36
N LEU A 251 15.83 -15.58 -8.11
CA LEU A 251 14.76 -14.97 -8.91
C LEU A 251 13.53 -15.88 -9.10
N LYS A 252 13.39 -16.91 -8.25
CA LYS A 252 12.22 -17.78 -8.27
C LYS A 252 11.02 -17.06 -7.70
N THR A 253 9.91 -17.06 -8.44
CA THR A 253 8.63 -16.50 -8.03
C THR A 253 7.72 -17.58 -7.48
N GLU A 254 7.06 -17.31 -6.34
CA GLU A 254 6.09 -18.21 -5.70
C GLU A 254 4.85 -17.43 -5.24
N VAL A 255 3.69 -18.09 -5.26
CA VAL A 255 2.45 -17.51 -4.73
C VAL A 255 2.46 -17.61 -3.21
N VAL A 256 2.21 -16.48 -2.55
CA VAL A 256 1.99 -16.40 -1.09
C VAL A 256 0.52 -16.54 -0.77
N PHE A 257 -0.34 -15.77 -1.47
CA PHE A 257 -1.78 -15.75 -1.22
C PHE A 257 -2.57 -15.63 -2.52
N GLU A 258 -3.65 -16.38 -2.64
CA GLU A 258 -4.55 -16.36 -3.78
C GLU A 258 -5.86 -15.65 -3.43
N GLY A 259 -6.21 -14.61 -4.18
CA GLY A 259 -7.45 -13.85 -3.99
C GLY A 259 -8.72 -14.71 -4.16
N LYS A 260 -8.65 -15.79 -4.93
CA LYS A 260 -9.75 -16.76 -5.07
C LYS A 260 -10.26 -17.27 -3.72
N LYS A 261 -9.37 -17.49 -2.75
CA LYS A 261 -9.75 -17.89 -1.38
C LYS A 261 -10.69 -16.89 -0.70
N LEU A 262 -10.58 -15.60 -1.07
CA LEU A 262 -11.45 -14.55 -0.55
C LEU A 262 -12.81 -14.54 -1.25
N SER A 263 -12.85 -14.84 -2.56
CA SER A 263 -14.09 -14.96 -3.32
C SER A 263 -14.97 -16.10 -2.77
N GLU A 264 -14.37 -17.18 -2.34
CA GLU A 264 -15.06 -18.30 -1.69
C GLU A 264 -15.67 -17.90 -0.34
N LYS A 265 -15.04 -16.94 0.36
CA LYS A 265 -15.46 -16.47 1.68
C LYS A 265 -16.45 -15.30 1.61
N TRP A 266 -16.24 -14.36 0.71
CA TRP A 266 -16.96 -13.09 0.68
C TRP A 266 -17.80 -12.86 -0.57
N GLY A 267 -17.81 -13.80 -1.51
CA GLY A 267 -18.53 -13.70 -2.78
C GLY A 267 -17.73 -12.96 -3.85
N ASN A 268 -18.41 -12.47 -4.89
CA ASN A 268 -17.76 -11.83 -6.00
C ASN A 268 -17.05 -10.53 -5.57
N LEU A 269 -15.72 -10.54 -5.53
CA LEU A 269 -14.87 -9.42 -5.13
C LEU A 269 -14.85 -8.26 -6.12
N TYR A 270 -15.30 -8.53 -7.35
CA TYR A 270 -15.36 -7.55 -8.45
C TYR A 270 -16.75 -6.96 -8.63
N ASP A 271 -17.70 -7.34 -7.77
CA ASP A 271 -19.02 -6.73 -7.78
C ASP A 271 -18.96 -5.31 -7.21
N ILE A 272 -18.78 -4.34 -8.08
CA ILE A 272 -18.74 -2.91 -7.75
C ILE A 272 -20.04 -2.40 -7.11
N THR A 273 -21.13 -3.18 -7.17
CA THR A 273 -22.39 -2.87 -6.47
C THR A 273 -22.34 -3.27 -5.00
N SER A 274 -21.36 -4.06 -4.60
CA SER A 274 -21.13 -4.52 -3.24
C SER A 274 -20.03 -3.72 -2.55
N GLU A 275 -20.32 -2.51 -2.10
CA GLU A 275 -19.37 -1.59 -1.44
C GLU A 275 -18.55 -2.21 -0.29
N LYS A 276 -19.05 -3.29 0.32
CA LYS A 276 -18.45 -3.86 1.52
C LYS A 276 -17.22 -4.73 1.28
N ASN A 277 -17.09 -5.32 0.10
CA ASN A 277 -16.07 -6.32 -0.19
C ASN A 277 -15.32 -6.07 -1.51
N THR A 278 -15.49 -4.90 -2.11
CA THR A 278 -14.75 -4.53 -3.32
C THR A 278 -13.34 -4.07 -2.98
N GLY A 279 -12.43 -4.27 -3.89
CA GLY A 279 -11.05 -3.85 -3.81
C GLY A 279 -10.10 -4.88 -4.40
N ASN A 280 -9.02 -4.41 -4.96
CA ASN A 280 -7.98 -5.24 -5.56
C ASN A 280 -6.79 -5.35 -4.61
N PHE A 281 -5.85 -6.26 -4.90
CA PHE A 281 -4.52 -6.21 -4.31
C PHE A 281 -3.74 -5.12 -5.02
N ASP A 282 -3.61 -3.98 -4.35
CA ASP A 282 -3.01 -2.74 -4.87
C ASP A 282 -1.71 -2.46 -4.12
N GLY A 283 -1.62 -1.47 -3.25
CA GLY A 283 -0.43 -1.20 -2.45
C GLY A 283 -0.20 -2.18 -1.30
N MET A 284 1.03 -2.29 -0.81
CA MET A 284 1.40 -3.13 0.33
C MET A 284 2.59 -2.59 1.12
N LYS A 285 2.69 -3.02 2.39
CA LYS A 285 3.87 -2.85 3.24
C LYS A 285 4.10 -4.10 4.10
N VAL A 286 5.35 -4.34 4.48
CA VAL A 286 5.71 -5.39 5.45
C VAL A 286 5.98 -4.75 6.80
N HIS A 287 5.25 -5.20 7.82
CA HIS A 287 5.42 -4.79 9.21
C HIS A 287 6.66 -5.44 9.82
N SER A 288 7.22 -4.88 10.89
CA SER A 288 8.39 -5.45 11.60
C SER A 288 8.17 -6.88 12.13
N SER A 289 6.93 -7.29 12.36
CA SER A 289 6.58 -8.69 12.65
C SER A 289 6.78 -9.65 11.47
N GLY A 290 7.02 -9.15 10.25
CA GLY A 290 7.07 -9.91 9.01
C GLY A 290 5.72 -10.06 8.32
N ASN A 291 4.61 -9.66 8.93
CA ASN A 291 3.29 -9.74 8.32
C ASN A 291 3.13 -8.69 7.21
N ILE A 292 2.42 -9.08 6.16
CA ILE A 292 2.15 -8.25 4.99
C ILE A 292 0.81 -7.54 5.22
N PHE A 293 0.82 -6.22 5.23
CA PHE A 293 -0.36 -5.37 5.19
C PHE A 293 -0.58 -4.95 3.74
N THR A 294 -1.72 -5.27 3.19
CA THR A 294 -2.03 -5.00 1.79
C THR A 294 -3.47 -4.52 1.62
N SER A 295 -3.67 -3.62 0.66
CA SER A 295 -5.02 -3.34 0.19
C SER A 295 -5.66 -4.62 -0.33
N GLY A 296 -6.96 -4.71 -0.20
CA GLY A 296 -7.71 -5.86 -0.64
C GLY A 296 -9.22 -5.65 -0.48
N PRO A 297 -10.01 -6.69 -0.71
CA PRO A 297 -11.46 -6.58 -0.64
C PRO A 297 -11.96 -6.09 0.72
N GLY A 298 -12.57 -4.89 0.71
CA GLY A 298 -13.20 -4.26 1.84
C GLY A 298 -12.25 -3.59 2.84
N GLY A 299 -10.95 -3.44 2.53
CA GLY A 299 -10.02 -2.75 3.41
C GLY A 299 -8.58 -3.23 3.32
N ILE A 300 -7.86 -3.15 4.42
CA ILE A 300 -6.51 -3.68 4.55
C ILE A 300 -6.57 -5.11 5.09
N LEU A 301 -5.92 -6.02 4.39
CA LEU A 301 -5.71 -7.41 4.81
C LEU A 301 -4.36 -7.55 5.47
N VAL A 302 -4.31 -8.33 6.54
CA VAL A 302 -3.05 -8.73 7.20
C VAL A 302 -2.82 -10.19 6.89
N ILE A 303 -1.74 -10.48 6.17
CA ILE A 303 -1.37 -11.81 5.68
C ILE A 303 -0.04 -12.20 6.30
N SER A 304 0.07 -13.43 6.82
CA SER A 304 1.36 -13.94 7.29
C SER A 304 2.33 -14.24 6.13
N PRO A 305 3.65 -14.30 6.36
CA PRO A 305 4.62 -14.71 5.34
C PRO A 305 4.34 -16.08 4.71
N GLU A 306 3.63 -16.96 5.44
CA GLU A 306 3.21 -18.30 5.00
C GLU A 306 1.92 -18.29 4.18
N GLY A 307 1.27 -17.11 4.05
CA GLY A 307 0.05 -16.94 3.27
C GLY A 307 -1.24 -17.29 4.04
N ASN A 308 -1.27 -17.05 5.34
CA ASN A 308 -2.50 -17.13 6.13
C ASN A 308 -3.14 -15.74 6.28
N LEU A 309 -4.45 -15.64 6.07
CA LEU A 309 -5.20 -14.43 6.39
C LEU A 309 -5.37 -14.33 7.90
N LEU A 310 -4.77 -13.30 8.51
CA LEU A 310 -4.78 -13.07 9.95
C LEU A 310 -5.88 -12.10 10.38
N SER A 311 -6.08 -11.04 9.60
CA SER A 311 -7.08 -10.00 9.92
C SER A 311 -7.51 -9.25 8.67
N ARG A 312 -8.68 -8.57 8.78
CA ARG A 312 -9.12 -7.52 7.86
C ARG A 312 -9.54 -6.30 8.66
N ILE A 313 -8.97 -5.13 8.31
CA ILE A 313 -9.38 -3.83 8.84
C ILE A 313 -10.22 -3.14 7.77
N LYS A 314 -11.49 -2.85 8.08
CA LYS A 314 -12.50 -2.40 7.11
C LYS A 314 -12.42 -0.89 6.90
N PHE A 315 -11.86 -0.50 5.79
CA PHE A 315 -11.84 0.88 5.30
C PHE A 315 -12.72 1.08 4.05
N GLY A 316 -13.30 -0.01 3.51
CA GLY A 316 -13.88 -0.03 2.18
C GLY A 316 -12.82 -0.31 1.12
N HIS A 317 -12.98 0.23 -0.08
CA HIS A 317 -12.00 0.09 -1.15
C HIS A 317 -10.75 0.91 -0.82
N THR A 318 -9.62 0.26 -0.65
CA THR A 318 -8.31 0.87 -0.34
C THR A 318 -7.35 0.72 -1.49
N THR A 319 -6.45 1.70 -1.64
CA THR A 319 -5.39 1.69 -2.65
C THR A 319 -4.05 1.28 -2.04
N ASN A 320 -3.61 1.90 -0.93
CA ASN A 320 -2.29 1.64 -0.37
C ASN A 320 -2.27 1.87 1.15
N CYS A 321 -1.13 1.58 1.78
CA CYS A 321 -0.92 1.84 3.20
C CYS A 321 0.54 2.21 3.51
N ALA A 322 0.77 2.78 4.69
CA ALA A 322 2.08 3.08 5.24
C ALA A 322 2.06 3.00 6.76
N PHE A 323 3.22 2.83 7.38
CA PHE A 323 3.42 2.96 8.82
C PHE A 323 4.20 4.23 9.13
N ASP A 324 4.02 4.79 10.34
CA ASP A 324 5.01 5.70 10.91
C ASP A 324 6.27 4.92 11.31
N THR A 325 7.35 5.63 11.61
CA THR A 325 8.66 5.03 11.90
C THR A 325 8.64 4.00 13.03
N ASN A 326 7.74 4.18 14.00
CA ASN A 326 7.62 3.28 15.16
C ASN A 326 6.47 2.27 15.01
N GLU A 327 5.79 2.24 13.87
CA GLU A 327 4.63 1.38 13.60
C GLU A 327 3.49 1.56 14.62
N ASN A 328 3.36 2.77 15.22
CA ASN A 328 2.25 3.09 16.12
C ASN A 328 0.93 3.30 15.37
N TYR A 329 1.02 3.71 14.10
CA TYR A 329 -0.12 3.95 13.24
C TYR A 329 0.03 3.29 11.89
N LEU A 330 -1.08 2.75 11.40
CA LEU A 330 -1.28 2.38 10.01
C LEU A 330 -2.04 3.53 9.34
N TYR A 331 -1.44 4.13 8.32
CA TYR A 331 -2.06 5.10 7.41
C TYR A 331 -2.56 4.38 6.18
N VAL A 332 -3.73 4.76 5.68
CA VAL A 332 -4.40 4.07 4.58
C VAL A 332 -4.99 5.08 3.61
N THR A 333 -4.76 4.87 2.33
CA THR A 333 -5.43 5.60 1.25
C THR A 333 -6.61 4.79 0.72
N GLY A 334 -7.74 5.43 0.50
CA GLY A 334 -8.98 4.77 0.10
C GLY A 334 -9.67 5.43 -1.09
N PHE A 335 -10.32 4.61 -1.91
CA PHE A 335 -10.90 5.00 -3.20
C PHE A 335 -12.43 4.89 -3.26
N ALA A 336 -13.10 4.38 -2.21
CA ALA A 336 -14.57 4.23 -2.22
C ALA A 336 -15.30 5.57 -2.45
N ASP A 337 -16.62 5.57 -2.57
CA ASP A 337 -17.54 6.67 -2.96
C ASP A 337 -17.18 8.11 -2.53
N ASN A 338 -16.23 8.26 -1.63
CA ASN A 338 -15.64 9.50 -1.21
C ASN A 338 -14.19 9.21 -0.82
N PRO A 339 -13.22 9.36 -1.75
CA PRO A 339 -11.81 9.04 -1.50
C PRO A 339 -11.27 9.76 -0.27
N LYS A 340 -10.59 9.02 0.60
CA LYS A 340 -10.12 9.51 1.90
C LYS A 340 -8.75 8.96 2.24
N VAL A 341 -8.09 9.66 3.14
CA VAL A 341 -6.91 9.17 3.85
C VAL A 341 -7.28 8.94 5.30
N TYR A 342 -6.90 7.79 5.82
CA TYR A 342 -7.24 7.33 7.16
C TYR A 342 -5.99 7.01 7.95
N ARG A 343 -6.15 6.91 9.28
CA ARG A 343 -5.23 6.18 10.13
C ARG A 343 -5.97 5.34 11.16
N ILE A 344 -5.29 4.32 11.65
CA ILE A 344 -5.69 3.54 12.82
C ILE A 344 -4.46 3.28 13.69
N LYS A 345 -4.63 3.38 15.00
CA LYS A 345 -3.56 3.09 15.94
C LYS A 345 -3.31 1.58 16.01
N LEU A 346 -2.05 1.18 16.00
CA LEU A 346 -1.59 -0.18 16.24
C LEU A 346 -1.11 -0.33 17.69
N LYS A 347 -0.89 -1.57 18.12
CA LYS A 347 -0.22 -1.84 19.39
C LYS A 347 1.27 -1.54 19.25
N SER A 348 1.80 -0.76 20.16
CA SER A 348 3.23 -0.49 20.35
C SER A 348 3.86 -1.52 21.29
#